data_7e6ad63c46db6c269b19fbb5e7abf49d
#
_entry.id   7e6ad63c46db6c269b19fbb5e7abf49d
#
_cell.length_a   1.000
_cell.length_b   1.000
_cell.length_c   1.000
_cell.angle_alpha   90.00
_cell.angle_beta   90.00
_cell.angle_gamma   90.00
#
_symmetry.space_group_name_H-M   'P 1'
#
loop_
_entity.id
_entity.type
_entity.pdbx_description
1 polymer ?
#
loop_
_entity_poly.entity_id
_entity_poly.type
_entity_poly.pdbx_seq_one_letter_code
_entity_poly.pdbx_strand_id
1 'polypeptide(L)'
;MTDIYQKINELNLKYGNESSEFEEELTEHLKNKFPEQYKLSLEDLKNDGSDDPEMEMTPGRFVDHIGDKGDDFLKEYEAILKKLNE
;
A
#
# COMPACT_ATOMS: atom_id res chain seq x y z
N MET A 1 -8.75 11.32 -16.44
CA MET A 1 -8.69 10.14 -15.55
C MET A 1 -7.95 10.47 -14.29
N THR A 2 -8.50 10.06 -13.17
CA THR A 2 -7.84 10.33 -11.90
C THR A 2 -6.72 9.31 -11.69
N ASP A 3 -5.51 9.83 -11.46
CA ASP A 3 -4.34 9.00 -11.22
C ASP A 3 -4.41 8.41 -9.81
N ILE A 4 -4.43 7.09 -9.70
CA ILE A 4 -4.51 6.41 -8.41
C ILE A 4 -3.27 6.70 -7.54
N TYR A 5 -2.10 6.86 -8.15
CA TYR A 5 -0.88 7.21 -7.42
C TYR A 5 -0.99 8.60 -6.78
N GLN A 6 -1.60 9.53 -7.51
CA GLN A 6 -1.83 10.88 -6.98
C GLN A 6 -2.78 10.83 -5.78
N LYS A 7 -3.84 10.04 -5.87
CA LYS A 7 -4.80 9.90 -4.77
C LYS A 7 -4.16 9.29 -3.53
N ILE A 8 -3.29 8.30 -3.72
CA ILE A 8 -2.55 7.69 -2.61
C ILE A 8 -1.64 8.73 -1.94
N ASN A 9 -0.95 9.55 -2.75
CA ASN A 9 -0.11 10.62 -2.21
C ASN A 9 -0.93 11.64 -1.42
N GLU A 10 -2.10 12.02 -1.93
CA GLU A 10 -3.00 12.95 -1.24
C GLU A 10 -3.45 12.39 0.11
N LEU A 11 -3.81 11.11 0.15
CA LEU A 11 -4.20 10.44 1.38
C LEU A 11 -3.05 10.36 2.38
N ASN A 12 -1.84 10.08 1.90
CA ASN A 12 -0.66 10.04 2.75
C ASN A 12 -0.34 11.41 3.33
N LEU A 13 -0.52 12.48 2.57
CA LEU A 13 -0.32 13.84 3.06
C LEU A 13 -1.35 14.22 4.11
N LYS A 14 -2.58 13.73 3.95
CA LYS A 14 -3.68 14.05 4.85
C LYS A 14 -3.66 13.23 6.14
N TYR A 15 -3.39 11.94 6.05
CA TYR A 15 -3.49 11.01 7.17
C TYR A 15 -2.17 10.31 7.52
N GLY A 16 -1.16 10.46 6.68
CA GLY A 16 0.10 9.73 6.84
C GLY A 16 0.91 10.14 8.06
N ASN A 17 1.77 9.23 8.46
CA ASN A 17 2.68 9.43 9.58
C ASN A 17 4.03 8.84 9.15
N GLU A 18 5.12 9.51 9.51
CA GLU A 18 6.46 9.09 9.13
C GLU A 18 7.04 7.98 10.02
N SER A 19 6.32 7.55 11.06
CA SER A 19 6.85 6.52 11.95
C SER A 19 6.91 5.16 11.25
N SER A 20 7.96 4.40 11.56
CA SER A 20 8.14 3.06 11.02
C SER A 20 7.02 2.11 11.45
N GLU A 21 6.53 2.28 12.69
CA GLU A 21 5.44 1.47 13.21
C GLU A 21 4.16 1.67 12.41
N PHE A 22 3.88 2.92 12.05
CA PHE A 22 2.71 3.25 11.24
C PHE A 22 2.78 2.58 9.88
N GLU A 23 3.94 2.64 9.21
CA GLU A 23 4.13 2.03 7.90
C GLU A 23 4.01 0.50 7.97
N GLU A 24 4.55 -0.11 9.02
CA GLU A 24 4.45 -1.55 9.23
C GLU A 24 2.99 -1.99 9.40
N GLU A 25 2.24 -1.26 10.23
CA GLU A 25 0.83 -1.57 10.45
C GLU A 25 0.01 -1.37 9.18
N LEU A 26 0.28 -0.31 8.44
CA LEU A 26 -0.37 -0.04 7.16
C LEU A 26 -0.14 -1.19 6.18
N THR A 27 1.11 -1.61 6.04
CA THR A 27 1.47 -2.71 5.14
C THR A 27 0.80 -4.01 5.57
N GLU A 28 0.76 -4.28 6.87
CA GLU A 28 0.12 -5.48 7.40
C GLU A 28 -1.38 -5.51 7.09
N HIS A 29 -2.08 -4.38 7.27
CA HIS A 29 -3.48 -4.28 6.93
C HIS A 29 -3.72 -4.48 5.43
N LEU A 30 -2.88 -3.88 4.59
CA LEU A 30 -2.98 -4.02 3.15
C LEU A 30 -2.73 -5.47 2.72
N LYS A 31 -1.75 -6.12 3.33
CA LYS A 31 -1.45 -7.53 3.08
C LYS A 31 -2.67 -8.40 3.36
N ASN A 32 -3.37 -8.15 4.47
CA ASN A 32 -4.53 -8.93 4.86
C ASN A 32 -5.73 -8.69 3.94
N LYS A 33 -5.88 -7.47 3.43
CA LYS A 33 -6.98 -7.11 2.54
C LYS A 33 -6.73 -7.49 1.08
N PHE A 34 -5.48 -7.41 0.64
CA PHE A 34 -5.09 -7.66 -0.75
C PHE A 34 -3.92 -8.65 -0.81
N PRO A 35 -4.12 -9.89 -0.37
CA PRO A 35 -3.03 -10.86 -0.26
C PRO A 35 -2.40 -11.23 -1.62
N GLU A 36 -3.20 -11.28 -2.69
CA GLU A 36 -2.68 -11.59 -4.02
C GLU A 36 -1.77 -10.48 -4.52
N GLN A 37 -2.20 -9.23 -4.36
CA GLN A 37 -1.44 -8.07 -4.77
C GLN A 37 -0.15 -7.96 -3.97
N TYR A 38 -0.21 -8.26 -2.68
CA TYR A 38 0.99 -8.30 -1.83
C TYR A 38 1.99 -9.33 -2.35
N LYS A 39 1.51 -10.53 -2.66
CA LYS A 39 2.36 -11.61 -3.14
C LYS A 39 3.05 -11.24 -4.46
N LEU A 40 2.29 -10.70 -5.40
CA LEU A 40 2.83 -10.29 -6.70
C LEU A 40 3.85 -9.16 -6.55
N SER A 41 3.56 -8.20 -5.70
CA SER A 41 4.50 -7.10 -5.43
C SER A 41 5.78 -7.59 -4.79
N LEU A 42 5.66 -8.57 -3.88
CA LEU A 42 6.83 -9.17 -3.23
C LEU A 42 7.72 -9.88 -4.24
N GLU A 43 7.11 -10.61 -5.18
CA GLU A 43 7.85 -11.27 -6.25
C GLU A 43 8.58 -10.28 -7.14
N ASP A 44 7.94 -9.15 -7.47
CA ASP A 44 8.57 -8.09 -8.24
C ASP A 44 9.82 -7.55 -7.55
N LEU A 45 9.74 -7.31 -6.25
CA LEU A 45 10.87 -6.83 -5.47
C LEU A 45 12.01 -7.84 -5.45
N LYS A 46 11.71 -9.12 -5.31
CA LYS A 46 12.70 -10.19 -5.36
C LYS A 46 13.39 -10.24 -6.72
N ASN A 47 12.62 -10.09 -7.79
CA ASN A 47 13.15 -10.08 -9.15
C ASN A 47 14.03 -8.86 -9.42
N ASP A 48 13.76 -7.75 -8.75
CA ASP A 48 14.56 -6.53 -8.84
C ASP A 48 15.83 -6.59 -7.99
N GLY A 49 16.04 -7.70 -7.28
CA GLY A 49 17.26 -7.89 -6.48
C GLY A 49 17.19 -7.37 -5.07
N SER A 50 16.00 -7.16 -4.55
CA SER A 50 15.84 -6.68 -3.18
C SER A 50 16.31 -7.73 -2.17
N ASP A 51 17.13 -7.31 -1.21
CA ASP A 51 17.61 -8.17 -0.14
C ASP A 51 16.52 -8.43 0.91
N ASP A 52 15.63 -7.47 1.10
CA ASP A 52 14.53 -7.59 2.07
C ASP A 52 13.25 -7.00 1.46
N PRO A 53 12.57 -7.79 0.62
CA PRO A 53 11.37 -7.33 -0.07
C PRO A 53 10.25 -6.86 0.86
N GLU A 54 10.13 -7.48 2.02
CA GLU A 54 9.08 -7.11 2.98
C GLU A 54 9.30 -5.70 3.52
N MET A 55 10.54 -5.31 3.76
CA MET A 55 10.88 -3.98 4.25
C MET A 55 10.77 -2.91 3.17
N GLU A 56 10.95 -3.29 1.91
CA GLU A 56 10.88 -2.37 0.78
C GLU A 56 9.48 -2.22 0.20
N MET A 57 8.52 -3.00 0.70
CA MET A 57 7.15 -2.94 0.22
C MET A 57 6.53 -1.57 0.50
N THR A 58 5.87 -1.00 -0.51
CA THR A 58 5.18 0.28 -0.40
C THR A 58 3.75 0.14 -0.94
N PRO A 59 2.82 1.01 -0.51
CA PRO A 59 1.45 0.98 -1.05
C PRO A 59 1.38 1.13 -2.56
N GLY A 60 2.30 1.91 -3.15
CA GLY A 60 2.34 2.10 -4.60
C GLY A 60 2.57 0.82 -5.37
N ARG A 61 3.28 -0.14 -4.78
CA ARG A 61 3.53 -1.41 -5.45
C ARG A 61 2.27 -2.28 -5.55
N PHE A 62 1.37 -2.17 -4.57
CA PHE A 62 0.07 -2.84 -4.66
C PHE A 62 -0.72 -2.36 -5.86
N VAL A 63 -0.64 -1.06 -6.16
CA VAL A 63 -1.39 -0.45 -7.26
C VAL A 63 -1.02 -1.07 -8.61
N ASP A 64 0.23 -1.46 -8.79
CA ASP A 64 0.67 -2.09 -10.03
C ASP A 64 -0.08 -3.38 -10.34
N HIS A 65 -0.66 -4.01 -9.33
CA HIS A 65 -1.37 -5.29 -9.47
C HIS A 65 -2.86 -5.20 -9.12
N ILE A 66 -3.38 -4.00 -8.90
CA ILE A 66 -4.78 -3.79 -8.49
C ILE A 66 -5.75 -3.91 -9.68
N GLY A 67 -5.36 -3.42 -10.86
CA GLY A 67 -6.23 -3.46 -12.02
C GLY A 67 -7.54 -2.70 -11.81
N ASP A 68 -8.65 -3.38 -12.02
CA ASP A 68 -10.00 -2.79 -11.94
C ASP A 68 -10.45 -2.51 -10.50
N LYS A 69 -9.69 -2.98 -9.52
CA LYS A 69 -10.04 -2.83 -8.10
C LYS A 69 -9.50 -1.54 -7.47
N GLY A 70 -9.08 -0.59 -8.29
CA GLY A 70 -8.49 0.66 -7.82
C GLY A 70 -9.37 1.43 -6.83
N ASP A 71 -10.69 1.53 -7.11
CA ASP A 71 -11.61 2.23 -6.24
C ASP A 71 -11.75 1.54 -4.87
N ASP A 72 -11.84 0.22 -4.88
CA ASP A 72 -11.92 -0.56 -3.64
C ASP A 72 -10.64 -0.42 -2.83
N PHE A 73 -9.50 -0.45 -3.51
CA PHE A 73 -8.20 -0.26 -2.86
C PHE A 73 -8.13 1.10 -2.17
N LEU A 74 -8.55 2.17 -2.85
CA LEU A 74 -8.52 3.51 -2.28
C LEU A 74 -9.42 3.64 -1.06
N LYS A 75 -10.61 3.04 -1.09
CA LYS A 75 -11.52 3.04 0.05
C LYS A 75 -10.92 2.34 1.26
N GLU A 76 -10.35 1.16 1.05
CA GLU A 76 -9.72 0.40 2.12
C GLU A 76 -8.48 1.13 2.65
N TYR A 77 -7.69 1.72 1.75
CA TYR A 77 -6.50 2.47 2.11
C TYR A 77 -6.85 3.65 3.01
N GLU A 78 -7.85 4.43 2.62
CA GLU A 78 -8.32 5.56 3.43
C GLU A 78 -8.84 5.09 4.78
N ALA A 79 -9.64 4.02 4.80
CA ALA A 79 -10.19 3.47 6.05
C ALA A 79 -9.07 3.03 7.00
N ILE A 80 -8.04 2.38 6.48
CA ILE A 80 -6.90 1.95 7.27
C ILE A 80 -6.15 3.15 7.85
N LEU A 81 -5.90 4.16 7.02
CA LEU A 81 -5.20 5.36 7.47
C LEU A 81 -5.97 6.08 8.58
N LYS A 82 -7.28 6.19 8.46
CA LYS A 82 -8.13 6.79 9.49
C LYS A 82 -8.06 6.00 10.79
N LYS A 83 -8.13 4.69 10.68
CA LYS A 83 -8.09 3.79 11.84
C LYS A 83 -6.76 3.91 12.59
N LEU A 84 -5.66 3.96 11.86
CA LEU A 84 -4.33 4.06 12.46
C LEU A 84 -4.06 5.42 13.11
N ASN A 85 -4.82 6.44 12.73
CA ASN A 85 -4.70 7.78 13.30
C ASN A 85 -5.63 8.03 14.48
N GLU A 86 -6.44 7.06 14.83
CA GLU A 86 -7.32 7.17 16.01
C GLU A 86 -6.56 7.00 17.32
#